data_3971e802a3310a014482e74dcf6b5f36
#
_entry.id   3971e802a3310a014482e74dcf6b5f36
#
_cell.length_a   1.000
_cell.length_b   1.000
_cell.length_c   1.000
_cell.angle_alpha   90.00
_cell.angle_beta   90.00
_cell.angle_gamma   90.00
#
_symmetry.space_group_name_H-M   'P 1'
#
loop_
_entity.id
_entity.type
_entity.pdbx_description
1 polymer ?
#
loop_
_entity_poly.entity_id
_entity_poly.type
_entity_poly.pdbx_seq_one_letter_code
_entity_poly.pdbx_strand_id
1 'polypeptide(L)'
;VTGPAADQDEFPPYPSGLRLAGRRVVVVGGGHVAQRRVPGLIAVGADVVVVSPEVTPAVEGLVGGGEITWHQRGFAEGDLDDAWYVIAATDDAAVNERVSAAAEERRIFCVRSDDAPKATAWTPAVGRHAGVTVAVVGNREPRRSASIRDAIVAGLRDGAIAAPHDHERTAEVVLVGGGPGDPELVTVAARRALTEADVVVADRLAPRELLDELSPDVELIDVAKLPRGRSAAQEEINRVIVDRALAGKRVVRFKGGDSFVFGRGYEEAIACAEAGVPCRVVPGLTSAISVPAVAGIPVTHRGVAHEFTVISGHLPPGHPESLVEWPAVARLRGTVVLLMAVQNLPAIAAALLDGGRDAATPVAIVSEGTMPGERTVLSTLGEVGEAVVAQDVRPPAIVVVGDVVAVANPATYAGRD
;
A
#
# COMPACT_ATOMS: atom_id res chain seq x y z
N VAL A 1 35.68 -38.23 25.30
CA VAL A 1 34.71 -38.97 24.47
C VAL A 1 34.33 -38.06 23.34
N THR A 2 35.06 -38.17 22.22
CA THR A 2 34.74 -37.51 20.96
C THR A 2 33.64 -38.34 20.29
N GLY A 3 32.38 -37.90 20.40
CA GLY A 3 31.31 -38.41 19.58
C GLY A 3 31.58 -38.08 18.10
N PRO A 4 30.96 -38.81 17.14
CA PRO A 4 31.09 -38.47 15.73
C PRO A 4 30.67 -37.02 15.54
N ALA A 5 31.43 -36.25 14.74
CA ALA A 5 31.08 -34.89 14.36
C ALA A 5 29.69 -34.94 13.69
N ALA A 6 28.69 -34.40 14.36
CA ALA A 6 27.37 -34.28 13.78
C ALA A 6 27.52 -33.46 12.49
N ASP A 7 26.87 -33.92 11.43
CA ASP A 7 26.85 -33.21 10.16
C ASP A 7 26.30 -31.79 10.44
N GLN A 8 27.16 -30.77 10.29
CA GLN A 8 26.79 -29.37 10.61
C GLN A 8 25.59 -28.85 9.75
N ASP A 9 25.25 -29.58 8.69
CA ASP A 9 24.08 -29.31 7.84
C ASP A 9 22.74 -29.73 8.45
N GLU A 10 22.75 -30.51 9.54
CA GLU A 10 21.52 -30.99 10.20
C GLU A 10 20.86 -29.96 11.13
N PHE A 11 21.58 -28.90 11.51
CA PHE A 11 21.07 -27.89 12.45
C PHE A 11 20.92 -26.51 11.80
N PRO A 12 19.76 -25.83 12.00
CA PRO A 12 19.59 -24.47 11.49
C PRO A 12 20.49 -23.49 12.24
N PRO A 13 20.95 -22.39 11.58
CA PRO A 13 21.75 -21.37 12.24
C PRO A 13 20.95 -20.66 13.34
N TYR A 14 21.60 -20.36 14.47
CA TYR A 14 21.01 -19.57 15.55
C TYR A 14 20.91 -18.10 15.13
N PRO A 15 19.71 -17.49 15.07
CA PRO A 15 19.55 -16.10 14.70
C PRO A 15 19.99 -15.16 15.82
N SER A 16 20.91 -14.25 15.53
CA SER A 16 21.40 -13.25 16.47
C SER A 16 21.70 -11.93 15.79
N GLY A 17 21.45 -10.83 16.46
CA GLY A 17 21.83 -9.49 16.02
C GLY A 17 23.15 -9.06 16.65
N LEU A 18 24.20 -8.89 15.83
CA LEU A 18 25.51 -8.47 16.31
C LEU A 18 25.56 -6.93 16.47
N ARG A 19 26.01 -6.47 17.64
CA ARG A 19 26.30 -5.07 17.90
C ARG A 19 27.76 -4.79 17.63
N LEU A 20 28.08 -4.26 16.42
CA LEU A 20 29.44 -4.08 15.94
C LEU A 20 29.97 -2.64 16.06
N ALA A 21 29.21 -1.71 16.63
CA ALA A 21 29.65 -0.34 16.80
C ALA A 21 30.97 -0.24 17.61
N GLY A 22 32.00 0.38 17.01
CA GLY A 22 33.34 0.49 17.56
C GLY A 22 34.11 -0.83 17.68
N ARG A 23 33.62 -1.91 17.06
CA ARG A 23 34.30 -3.21 17.06
C ARG A 23 35.01 -3.47 15.73
N ARG A 24 36.20 -4.02 15.80
CA ARG A 24 37.01 -4.37 14.64
C ARG A 24 36.38 -5.52 13.86
N VAL A 25 36.14 -5.28 12.58
CA VAL A 25 35.64 -6.28 11.61
C VAL A 25 36.62 -6.39 10.46
N VAL A 26 37.06 -7.59 10.17
CA VAL A 26 38.04 -7.83 9.10
C VAL A 26 37.35 -8.43 7.87
N VAL A 27 37.57 -7.82 6.72
CA VAL A 27 37.12 -8.33 5.42
C VAL A 27 38.34 -8.71 4.60
N VAL A 28 38.52 -9.99 4.36
CA VAL A 28 39.60 -10.51 3.53
C VAL A 28 39.10 -10.67 2.10
N GLY A 29 39.66 -9.89 1.18
CA GLY A 29 39.20 -9.74 -0.19
C GLY A 29 38.58 -8.36 -0.46
N GLY A 30 38.92 -7.77 -1.61
CA GLY A 30 38.50 -6.42 -2.00
C GLY A 30 37.57 -6.37 -3.22
N GLY A 31 37.05 -7.52 -3.67
CA GLY A 31 36.22 -7.66 -4.85
C GLY A 31 34.75 -7.24 -4.66
N HIS A 32 33.88 -7.66 -5.58
CA HIS A 32 32.45 -7.30 -5.58
C HIS A 32 31.68 -7.77 -4.34
N VAL A 33 32.15 -8.82 -3.66
CA VAL A 33 31.52 -9.27 -2.41
C VAL A 33 31.79 -8.26 -1.29
N ALA A 34 33.06 -7.85 -1.13
CA ALA A 34 33.43 -6.82 -0.17
C ALA A 34 32.68 -5.50 -0.45
N GLN A 35 32.64 -5.06 -1.72
CA GLN A 35 31.90 -3.87 -2.14
C GLN A 35 30.42 -3.87 -1.68
N ARG A 36 29.77 -5.01 -1.67
CA ARG A 36 28.37 -5.16 -1.20
C ARG A 36 28.24 -5.24 0.31
N ARG A 37 29.25 -5.77 1.02
CA ARG A 37 29.17 -6.05 2.45
C ARG A 37 29.67 -4.90 3.32
N VAL A 38 30.74 -4.23 2.90
CA VAL A 38 31.38 -3.16 3.66
C VAL A 38 30.42 -2.01 4.02
N PRO A 39 29.57 -1.49 3.12
CA PRO A 39 28.63 -0.41 3.48
C PRO A 39 27.66 -0.80 4.61
N GLY A 40 27.26 -2.06 4.65
CA GLY A 40 26.39 -2.56 5.74
C GLY A 40 27.10 -2.63 7.10
N LEU A 41 28.41 -2.87 7.12
CA LEU A 41 29.22 -2.85 8.34
C LEU A 41 29.48 -1.42 8.83
N ILE A 42 29.77 -0.50 7.90
CA ILE A 42 29.90 0.94 8.21
C ILE A 42 28.60 1.47 8.82
N ALA A 43 27.45 1.13 8.21
CA ALA A 43 26.13 1.59 8.66
C ALA A 43 25.76 1.17 10.08
N VAL A 44 26.42 0.15 10.65
CA VAL A 44 26.26 -0.29 12.05
C VAL A 44 27.41 0.18 12.94
N GLY A 45 28.28 1.06 12.43
CA GLY A 45 29.38 1.68 13.19
C GLY A 45 30.56 0.75 13.45
N ALA A 46 30.76 -0.30 12.65
CA ALA A 46 31.93 -1.18 12.78
C ALA A 46 33.22 -0.46 12.36
N ASP A 47 34.33 -0.77 13.04
CA ASP A 47 35.68 -0.44 12.59
C ASP A 47 36.13 -1.48 11.56
N VAL A 48 36.03 -1.13 10.27
CA VAL A 48 36.22 -2.05 9.16
C VAL A 48 37.63 -1.99 8.62
N VAL A 49 38.30 -3.14 8.62
CA VAL A 49 39.64 -3.33 8.00
C VAL A 49 39.49 -4.29 6.81
N VAL A 50 39.84 -3.80 5.63
CA VAL A 50 39.91 -4.63 4.42
C VAL A 50 41.36 -5.09 4.19
N VAL A 51 41.57 -6.40 4.02
CA VAL A 51 42.87 -6.98 3.69
C VAL A 51 42.79 -7.59 2.30
N SER A 52 43.44 -6.98 1.33
CA SER A 52 43.45 -7.41 -0.06
C SER A 52 44.59 -6.76 -0.84
N PRO A 53 45.25 -7.46 -1.79
CA PRO A 53 46.22 -6.85 -2.69
C PRO A 53 45.62 -5.74 -3.56
N GLU A 54 44.34 -5.94 -3.97
CA GLU A 54 43.59 -5.02 -4.83
C GLU A 54 42.17 -4.86 -4.31
N VAL A 55 41.56 -3.72 -4.55
CA VAL A 55 40.18 -3.41 -4.23
C VAL A 55 39.41 -2.82 -5.41
N THR A 56 38.09 -2.94 -5.42
CA THR A 56 37.28 -2.23 -6.42
C THR A 56 37.33 -0.71 -6.21
N PRO A 57 37.08 0.10 -7.25
CA PRO A 57 37.06 1.56 -7.11
C PRO A 57 36.08 2.07 -6.06
N ALA A 58 34.97 1.33 -5.85
CA ALA A 58 33.99 1.68 -4.82
C ALA A 58 34.55 1.47 -3.40
N VAL A 59 35.31 0.40 -3.16
CA VAL A 59 35.99 0.16 -1.87
C VAL A 59 37.13 1.17 -1.68
N GLU A 60 37.89 1.47 -2.74
CA GLU A 60 38.93 2.50 -2.70
C GLU A 60 38.37 3.89 -2.34
N GLY A 61 37.18 4.22 -2.85
CA GLY A 61 36.48 5.45 -2.47
C GLY A 61 36.19 5.53 -0.97
N LEU A 62 35.81 4.42 -0.33
CA LEU A 62 35.56 4.36 1.14
C LEU A 62 36.88 4.54 1.92
N VAL A 63 37.99 4.01 1.41
CA VAL A 63 39.33 4.24 2.00
C VAL A 63 39.70 5.72 1.90
N GLY A 64 39.54 6.34 0.73
CA GLY A 64 39.80 7.77 0.50
C GLY A 64 38.94 8.69 1.38
N GLY A 65 37.70 8.26 1.72
CA GLY A 65 36.81 8.94 2.65
C GLY A 65 37.15 8.73 4.12
N GLY A 66 38.10 7.86 4.45
CA GLY A 66 38.48 7.54 5.84
C GLY A 66 37.43 6.68 6.58
N GLU A 67 36.52 6.03 5.84
CA GLU A 67 35.44 5.23 6.42
C GLU A 67 35.92 3.81 6.77
N ILE A 68 37.00 3.34 6.14
CA ILE A 68 37.61 2.01 6.35
C ILE A 68 39.13 2.09 6.28
N THR A 69 39.80 1.11 6.90
CA THR A 69 41.24 0.91 6.73
C THR A 69 41.51 -0.17 5.69
N TRP A 70 42.48 0.04 4.81
CA TRP A 70 42.89 -0.95 3.80
C TRP A 70 44.35 -1.34 3.98
N HIS A 71 44.58 -2.64 4.14
CA HIS A 71 45.91 -3.23 4.09
C HIS A 71 46.16 -3.81 2.69
N GLN A 72 46.92 -3.11 1.88
CA GLN A 72 47.20 -3.48 0.47
C GLN A 72 48.20 -4.64 0.41
N ARG A 73 47.78 -5.83 0.83
CA ARG A 73 48.58 -7.07 0.82
C ARG A 73 47.70 -8.29 0.95
N GLY A 74 48.29 -9.46 0.77
CA GLY A 74 47.63 -10.71 1.10
C GLY A 74 47.40 -10.89 2.60
N PHE A 75 46.50 -11.82 2.92
CA PHE A 75 46.08 -12.15 4.28
C PHE A 75 47.25 -12.77 5.08
N ALA A 76 47.39 -12.33 6.33
CA ALA A 76 48.21 -12.94 7.36
C ALA A 76 47.36 -13.22 8.60
N GLU A 77 47.65 -14.29 9.34
CA GLU A 77 46.84 -14.73 10.49
C GLU A 77 46.68 -13.65 11.58
N GLY A 78 47.73 -12.83 11.77
CA GLY A 78 47.70 -11.71 12.71
C GLY A 78 46.72 -10.60 12.33
N ASP A 79 46.17 -10.60 11.10
CA ASP A 79 45.13 -9.66 10.72
C ASP A 79 43.82 -9.82 11.50
N LEU A 80 43.60 -11.01 12.08
CA LEU A 80 42.44 -11.33 12.87
C LEU A 80 42.59 -11.01 14.37
N ASP A 81 43.73 -10.52 14.79
CA ASP A 81 43.95 -10.16 16.18
C ASP A 81 42.97 -9.03 16.55
N ASP A 82 42.28 -9.18 17.68
CA ASP A 82 41.22 -8.30 18.19
C ASP A 82 39.98 -8.16 17.27
N ALA A 83 39.84 -8.99 16.24
CA ALA A 83 38.65 -8.98 15.42
C ALA A 83 37.45 -9.61 16.13
N TRP A 84 36.27 -9.05 15.98
CA TRP A 84 35.01 -9.57 16.49
C TRP A 84 34.23 -10.37 15.43
N TYR A 85 34.46 -10.07 14.17
CA TYR A 85 33.75 -10.67 13.07
C TYR A 85 34.61 -10.64 11.80
N VAL A 86 34.54 -11.68 11.00
CA VAL A 86 35.38 -11.85 9.82
C VAL A 86 34.55 -12.22 8.61
N ILE A 87 34.88 -11.67 7.45
CA ILE A 87 34.32 -12.06 6.16
C ILE A 87 35.47 -12.50 5.24
N ALA A 88 35.48 -13.78 4.88
CA ALA A 88 36.36 -14.34 3.85
C ALA A 88 35.67 -14.24 2.49
N ALA A 89 36.17 -13.36 1.62
CA ALA A 89 35.54 -13.00 0.36
C ALA A 89 36.54 -12.82 -0.78
N THR A 90 37.54 -13.69 -0.84
CA THR A 90 38.50 -13.77 -1.96
C THR A 90 38.02 -14.76 -3.02
N ASP A 91 38.58 -14.68 -4.21
CA ASP A 91 38.36 -15.65 -5.29
C ASP A 91 39.24 -16.91 -5.11
N ASP A 92 40.15 -16.93 -4.13
CA ASP A 92 41.00 -18.06 -3.77
C ASP A 92 40.40 -18.84 -2.60
N ALA A 93 39.87 -20.03 -2.87
CA ALA A 93 39.30 -20.93 -1.87
C ALA A 93 40.30 -21.37 -0.78
N ALA A 94 41.60 -21.48 -1.11
CA ALA A 94 42.62 -21.81 -0.15
C ALA A 94 42.91 -20.67 0.83
N VAL A 95 42.82 -19.42 0.38
CA VAL A 95 42.93 -18.27 1.27
C VAL A 95 41.69 -18.21 2.18
N ASN A 96 40.47 -18.39 1.63
CA ASN A 96 39.24 -18.40 2.42
C ASN A 96 39.24 -19.51 3.49
N GLU A 97 39.77 -20.69 3.18
CA GLU A 97 39.93 -21.79 4.13
C GLU A 97 40.88 -21.40 5.27
N ARG A 98 42.05 -20.82 4.96
CA ARG A 98 42.99 -20.33 5.97
C ARG A 98 42.39 -19.25 6.86
N VAL A 99 41.64 -18.30 6.28
CA VAL A 99 40.93 -17.28 7.06
C VAL A 99 39.92 -17.89 8.01
N SER A 100 39.13 -18.86 7.51
CA SER A 100 38.12 -19.56 8.31
C SER A 100 38.75 -20.35 9.45
N ALA A 101 39.82 -21.12 9.20
CA ALA A 101 40.54 -21.87 10.21
C ALA A 101 41.15 -20.96 11.28
N ALA A 102 41.84 -19.88 10.86
CA ALA A 102 42.42 -18.91 11.79
C ALA A 102 41.36 -18.16 12.64
N ALA A 103 40.16 -17.94 12.09
CA ALA A 103 39.03 -17.37 12.82
C ALA A 103 38.48 -18.36 13.85
N GLU A 104 38.33 -19.63 13.49
CA GLU A 104 37.86 -20.69 14.37
C GLU A 104 38.79 -20.89 15.58
N GLU A 105 40.11 -20.96 15.37
CA GLU A 105 41.11 -21.02 16.43
C GLU A 105 40.98 -19.88 17.44
N ARG A 106 40.62 -18.69 16.97
CA ARG A 106 40.37 -17.47 17.78
C ARG A 106 38.97 -17.36 18.32
N ARG A 107 38.06 -18.29 17.97
CA ARG A 107 36.62 -18.27 18.32
C ARG A 107 35.90 -17.01 17.78
N ILE A 108 36.27 -16.58 16.57
CA ILE A 108 35.67 -15.46 15.87
C ILE A 108 34.68 -15.99 14.83
N PHE A 109 33.47 -15.46 14.78
CA PHE A 109 32.51 -15.84 13.74
C PHE A 109 32.98 -15.38 12.37
N CYS A 110 33.05 -16.34 11.43
CA CYS A 110 33.51 -16.11 10.07
C CYS A 110 32.41 -16.43 9.04
N VAL A 111 32.13 -15.47 8.15
CA VAL A 111 31.34 -15.71 6.95
C VAL A 111 32.26 -16.09 5.80
N ARG A 112 31.94 -17.17 5.09
CA ARG A 112 32.59 -17.55 3.84
C ARG A 112 31.71 -17.26 2.66
N SER A 113 32.24 -16.59 1.65
CA SER A 113 31.49 -16.23 0.43
C SER A 113 31.43 -17.36 -0.59
N ASP A 114 32.39 -18.27 -0.54
CA ASP A 114 32.57 -19.41 -1.44
C ASP A 114 31.94 -20.71 -0.91
N ASP A 115 31.98 -20.95 0.39
CA ASP A 115 31.58 -22.19 1.01
C ASP A 115 30.79 -21.93 2.32
N ALA A 116 29.47 -21.73 2.17
CA ALA A 116 28.60 -21.44 3.31
C ALA A 116 28.51 -22.57 4.35
N PRO A 117 28.60 -23.89 4.03
CA PRO A 117 28.68 -24.97 4.98
C PRO A 117 29.84 -24.87 5.96
N LYS A 118 30.97 -24.39 5.49
CA LYS A 118 32.19 -24.26 6.31
C LYS A 118 32.29 -22.92 7.05
N ALA A 119 31.26 -22.08 6.96
CA ALA A 119 31.18 -20.79 7.65
C ALA A 119 30.61 -21.00 9.06
N THR A 120 31.16 -20.31 10.06
CA THR A 120 30.60 -20.28 11.42
C THR A 120 29.49 -19.19 11.58
N ALA A 121 29.29 -18.37 10.57
CA ALA A 121 28.21 -17.38 10.52
C ALA A 121 27.64 -17.23 9.10
N TRP A 122 26.32 -17.00 9.02
CA TRP A 122 25.63 -16.74 7.77
C TRP A 122 25.10 -15.31 7.75
N THR A 123 25.27 -14.62 6.62
CA THR A 123 24.72 -13.28 6.46
C THR A 123 23.28 -13.35 5.95
N PRO A 124 22.30 -12.85 6.72
CA PRO A 124 20.91 -12.81 6.29
C PRO A 124 20.67 -11.81 5.14
N ALA A 125 19.54 -11.94 4.45
CA ALA A 125 18.97 -10.86 3.68
C ALA A 125 18.35 -9.85 4.66
N VAL A 126 18.85 -8.60 4.66
CA VAL A 126 18.44 -7.57 5.64
C VAL A 126 17.64 -6.47 4.98
N GLY A 127 16.52 -6.08 5.59
CA GLY A 127 15.72 -4.91 5.25
C GLY A 127 15.42 -4.10 6.51
N ARG A 128 15.09 -2.82 6.34
CA ARG A 128 14.76 -1.93 7.47
C ARG A 128 13.54 -1.07 7.13
N HIS A 129 12.66 -0.91 8.11
CA HIS A 129 11.54 0.00 8.03
C HIS A 129 11.14 0.46 9.44
N ALA A 130 10.95 1.78 9.62
CA ALA A 130 10.44 2.39 10.86
C ALA A 130 11.10 1.85 12.16
N GLY A 131 12.45 1.74 12.18
CA GLY A 131 13.21 1.24 13.34
C GLY A 131 13.25 -0.29 13.47
N VAL A 132 12.47 -1.04 12.71
CA VAL A 132 12.50 -2.50 12.68
C VAL A 132 13.54 -2.98 11.68
N THR A 133 14.35 -3.95 12.07
CA THR A 133 15.25 -4.68 11.16
C THR A 133 14.68 -6.07 10.89
N VAL A 134 14.39 -6.35 9.62
CA VAL A 134 13.98 -7.68 9.14
C VAL A 134 15.20 -8.39 8.61
N ALA A 135 15.49 -9.57 9.17
CA ALA A 135 16.62 -10.42 8.76
C ALA A 135 16.07 -11.79 8.37
N VAL A 136 16.24 -12.19 7.10
CA VAL A 136 15.76 -13.49 6.60
C VAL A 136 16.97 -14.37 6.31
N VAL A 137 17.09 -15.46 7.05
CA VAL A 137 18.07 -16.52 6.82
C VAL A 137 17.32 -17.70 6.22
N GLY A 138 17.64 -18.05 4.99
CA GLY A 138 17.04 -19.18 4.28
C GLY A 138 18.05 -20.30 4.07
N ASN A 139 17.56 -21.48 3.65
CA ASN A 139 18.38 -22.65 3.41
C ASN A 139 19.14 -22.51 2.07
N ARG A 140 20.16 -21.64 2.04
CA ARG A 140 21.08 -21.41 0.90
C ARG A 140 20.45 -20.92 -0.40
N GLU A 141 19.24 -20.31 -0.30
CA GLU A 141 18.54 -19.67 -1.42
C GLU A 141 18.55 -18.14 -1.27
N PRO A 142 19.63 -17.43 -1.63
CA PRO A 142 19.74 -15.98 -1.38
C PRO A 142 18.66 -15.16 -2.05
N ARG A 143 18.21 -15.58 -3.25
CA ARG A 143 17.14 -14.89 -4.00
C ARG A 143 15.80 -15.03 -3.28
N ARG A 144 15.47 -16.22 -2.79
CA ARG A 144 14.25 -16.49 -2.02
C ARG A 144 14.25 -15.71 -0.71
N SER A 145 15.35 -15.72 0.02
CA SER A 145 15.51 -14.95 1.26
C SER A 145 15.33 -13.44 1.00
N ALA A 146 15.88 -12.91 -0.11
CA ALA A 146 15.71 -11.53 -0.48
C ALA A 146 14.25 -11.21 -0.85
N SER A 147 13.57 -12.06 -1.62
CA SER A 147 12.15 -11.86 -1.97
C SER A 147 11.25 -11.87 -0.74
N ILE A 148 11.47 -12.79 0.20
CA ILE A 148 10.70 -12.85 1.46
C ILE A 148 10.95 -11.58 2.29
N ARG A 149 12.21 -11.15 2.43
CA ARG A 149 12.57 -9.91 3.11
C ARG A 149 11.86 -8.70 2.47
N ASP A 150 11.86 -8.61 1.13
CA ASP A 150 11.24 -7.51 0.40
C ASP A 150 9.73 -7.51 0.59
N ALA A 151 9.07 -8.66 0.57
CA ALA A 151 7.65 -8.80 0.85
C ALA A 151 7.29 -8.37 2.28
N ILE A 152 8.08 -8.78 3.28
CA ILE A 152 7.85 -8.36 4.69
C ILE A 152 8.06 -6.85 4.84
N VAL A 153 9.12 -6.29 4.25
CA VAL A 153 9.39 -4.84 4.33
C VAL A 153 8.33 -4.03 3.59
N ALA A 154 7.82 -4.52 2.46
CA ALA A 154 6.68 -3.92 1.77
C ALA A 154 5.43 -3.97 2.65
N GLY A 155 5.08 -5.13 3.21
CA GLY A 155 3.95 -5.28 4.10
C GLY A 155 4.01 -4.39 5.36
N LEU A 156 5.20 -4.16 5.93
CA LEU A 156 5.40 -3.18 7.00
C LEU A 156 5.21 -1.74 6.52
N ARG A 157 5.62 -1.44 5.28
CA ARG A 157 5.54 -0.09 4.70
C ARG A 157 4.11 0.30 4.34
N ASP A 158 3.37 -0.60 3.77
CA ASP A 158 1.98 -0.38 3.33
C ASP A 158 0.94 -0.73 4.40
N GLY A 159 1.38 -1.24 5.56
CA GLY A 159 0.54 -1.53 6.70
C GLY A 159 -0.20 -2.88 6.63
N ALA A 160 0.14 -3.73 5.66
CA ALA A 160 -0.38 -5.10 5.60
C ALA A 160 0.17 -5.98 6.73
N ILE A 161 1.37 -5.65 7.24
CA ILE A 161 1.91 -6.22 8.47
C ILE A 161 1.86 -5.14 9.54
N ALA A 162 1.00 -5.30 10.54
CA ALA A 162 0.89 -4.40 11.67
C ALA A 162 2.17 -4.45 12.52
N ALA A 163 2.82 -3.30 12.72
CA ALA A 163 3.83 -3.12 13.74
C ALA A 163 3.25 -2.16 14.79
N PRO A 164 2.68 -2.65 15.90
CA PRO A 164 2.17 -1.78 16.95
C PRO A 164 3.32 -0.90 17.46
N HIS A 165 3.18 0.40 17.29
CA HIS A 165 4.10 1.36 17.87
C HIS A 165 3.57 1.78 19.25
N ASP A 166 4.41 1.67 20.28
CA ASP A 166 4.19 2.27 21.63
C ASP A 166 4.33 3.81 21.59
N HIS A 167 3.88 4.47 20.52
CA HIS A 167 3.74 5.91 20.54
C HIS A 167 2.43 6.26 21.26
N GLU A 168 2.44 7.26 22.11
CA GLU A 168 1.24 7.85 22.67
C GLU A 168 0.24 8.06 21.54
N ARG A 169 -0.78 7.19 21.48
CA ARG A 169 -1.80 7.24 20.44
C ARG A 169 -2.60 8.51 20.68
N THR A 170 -2.44 9.49 19.80
CA THR A 170 -3.22 10.71 19.86
C THR A 170 -4.66 10.37 19.51
N ALA A 171 -5.59 10.70 20.39
CA ALA A 171 -7.01 10.58 20.11
C ALA A 171 -7.37 11.51 18.95
N GLU A 172 -7.86 10.94 17.86
CA GLU A 172 -8.24 11.67 16.65
C GLU A 172 -9.34 10.94 15.89
N VAL A 173 -10.01 11.64 14.99
CA VAL A 173 -10.85 11.05 13.95
C VAL A 173 -10.12 11.11 12.62
N VAL A 174 -10.05 9.99 11.90
CA VAL A 174 -9.51 9.91 10.55
C VAL A 174 -10.64 9.56 9.59
N LEU A 175 -11.00 10.51 8.71
CA LEU A 175 -11.96 10.25 7.63
C LEU A 175 -11.23 9.59 6.48
N VAL A 176 -11.55 8.34 6.19
CA VAL A 176 -10.83 7.52 5.22
C VAL A 176 -11.73 7.14 4.05
N GLY A 177 -11.31 7.50 2.85
CA GLY A 177 -11.92 7.02 1.61
C GLY A 177 -11.40 5.62 1.27
N GLY A 178 -12.30 4.66 1.19
CA GLY A 178 -12.02 3.25 0.92
C GLY A 178 -12.03 2.85 -0.55
N GLY A 179 -12.11 3.83 -1.47
CA GLY A 179 -12.12 3.53 -2.91
C GLY A 179 -13.43 2.92 -3.41
N PRO A 180 -13.45 2.44 -4.66
CA PRO A 180 -14.68 2.05 -5.35
C PRO A 180 -15.26 0.68 -4.95
N GLY A 181 -14.52 -0.15 -4.21
CA GLY A 181 -14.96 -1.47 -3.75
C GLY A 181 -13.84 -2.52 -3.70
N ASP A 182 -12.95 -2.54 -4.68
CA ASP A 182 -11.79 -3.41 -4.73
C ASP A 182 -10.78 -3.03 -3.62
N PRO A 183 -10.40 -3.96 -2.72
CA PRO A 183 -9.45 -3.70 -1.65
C PRO A 183 -8.04 -3.34 -2.16
N GLU A 184 -7.67 -3.67 -3.41
CA GLU A 184 -6.40 -3.26 -4.00
C GLU A 184 -6.39 -1.79 -4.45
N LEU A 185 -7.57 -1.19 -4.62
CA LEU A 185 -7.73 0.23 -4.97
C LEU A 185 -7.82 1.15 -3.74
N VAL A 186 -7.50 0.64 -2.58
CA VAL A 186 -7.38 1.43 -1.35
C VAL A 186 -5.98 2.03 -1.25
N THR A 187 -5.88 3.28 -0.82
CA THR A 187 -4.58 3.94 -0.69
C THR A 187 -3.76 3.31 0.46
N VAL A 188 -2.43 3.32 0.31
CA VAL A 188 -1.50 2.88 1.38
C VAL A 188 -1.76 3.61 2.70
N ALA A 189 -2.09 4.92 2.62
CA ALA A 189 -2.42 5.71 3.81
C ALA A 189 -3.71 5.24 4.48
N ALA A 190 -4.71 4.81 3.69
CA ALA A 190 -5.97 4.27 4.22
C ALA A 190 -5.75 2.92 4.93
N ARG A 191 -4.99 1.98 4.33
CA ARG A 191 -4.63 0.72 4.98
C ARG A 191 -3.90 0.95 6.29
N ARG A 192 -2.93 1.87 6.32
CA ARG A 192 -2.22 2.23 7.55
C ARG A 192 -3.16 2.77 8.61
N ALA A 193 -4.08 3.67 8.24
CA ALA A 193 -5.05 4.22 9.19
C ALA A 193 -5.93 3.12 9.80
N LEU A 194 -6.39 2.14 9.01
CA LEU A 194 -7.16 0.99 9.50
C LEU A 194 -6.36 0.12 10.47
N THR A 195 -5.09 -0.14 10.16
CA THR A 195 -4.19 -0.94 11.01
C THR A 195 -3.92 -0.28 12.37
N GLU A 196 -3.90 1.06 12.41
CA GLU A 196 -3.62 1.84 13.60
C GLU A 196 -4.89 2.23 14.39
N ALA A 197 -6.08 1.85 13.92
CA ALA A 197 -7.35 2.22 14.54
C ALA A 197 -7.62 1.47 15.86
N ASP A 198 -8.22 2.16 16.83
CA ASP A 198 -8.89 1.51 17.98
C ASP A 198 -10.36 1.22 17.68
N VAL A 199 -10.98 2.07 16.84
CA VAL A 199 -12.38 1.98 16.43
C VAL A 199 -12.49 2.24 14.94
N VAL A 200 -13.21 1.40 14.22
CA VAL A 200 -13.56 1.60 12.81
C VAL A 200 -15.08 1.75 12.70
N VAL A 201 -15.52 2.89 12.18
CA VAL A 201 -16.93 3.18 11.88
C VAL A 201 -17.10 3.11 10.36
N ALA A 202 -17.67 2.00 9.87
CA ALA A 202 -17.67 1.65 8.46
C ALA A 202 -19.03 1.84 7.79
N ASP A 203 -19.02 2.37 6.55
CA ASP A 203 -20.17 2.44 5.66
C ASP A 203 -20.47 1.10 4.98
N ARG A 204 -21.69 0.95 4.48
CA ARG A 204 -22.11 -0.21 3.70
C ARG A 204 -21.29 -0.42 2.41
N LEU A 205 -20.79 0.67 1.81
CA LEU A 205 -20.00 0.65 0.57
C LEU A 205 -18.49 0.60 0.81
N ALA A 206 -18.03 0.54 2.06
CA ALA A 206 -16.62 0.31 2.36
C ALA A 206 -16.23 -1.13 2.00
N PRO A 207 -15.01 -1.37 1.47
CA PRO A 207 -14.51 -2.71 1.15
C PRO A 207 -14.54 -3.62 2.38
N ARG A 208 -15.37 -4.69 2.31
CA ARG A 208 -15.59 -5.57 3.47
C ARG A 208 -14.41 -6.44 3.78
N GLU A 209 -13.67 -6.88 2.76
CA GLU A 209 -12.47 -7.69 2.91
C GLU A 209 -11.45 -7.02 3.85
N LEU A 210 -11.31 -5.70 3.78
CA LEU A 210 -10.42 -4.95 4.68
C LEU A 210 -10.94 -4.86 6.11
N LEU A 211 -12.25 -4.97 6.31
CA LEU A 211 -12.84 -5.01 7.65
C LEU A 211 -12.63 -6.38 8.30
N ASP A 212 -12.58 -7.45 7.50
CA ASP A 212 -12.31 -8.80 7.97
C ASP A 212 -10.83 -9.01 8.35
N GLU A 213 -9.92 -8.15 7.83
CA GLU A 213 -8.48 -8.12 8.15
C GLU A 213 -8.16 -7.38 9.47
N LEU A 214 -9.14 -6.69 10.08
CA LEU A 214 -8.91 -5.91 11.30
C LEU A 214 -8.52 -6.80 12.48
N SER A 215 -7.64 -6.25 13.34
CA SER A 215 -7.31 -6.93 14.61
C SER A 215 -8.57 -7.17 15.44
N PRO A 216 -8.68 -8.32 16.14
CA PRO A 216 -9.81 -8.62 17.05
C PRO A 216 -10.02 -7.56 18.15
N ASP A 217 -8.99 -6.78 18.47
CA ASP A 217 -9.06 -5.72 19.49
C ASP A 217 -9.69 -4.42 18.97
N VAL A 218 -9.92 -4.29 17.65
CA VAL A 218 -10.53 -3.11 17.03
C VAL A 218 -12.06 -3.18 17.16
N GLU A 219 -12.66 -2.14 17.74
CA GLU A 219 -14.12 -2.01 17.79
C GLU A 219 -14.65 -1.68 16.38
N LEU A 220 -15.37 -2.60 15.75
CA LEU A 220 -16.03 -2.37 14.46
C LEU A 220 -17.48 -1.95 14.63
N ILE A 221 -17.85 -0.76 14.15
CA ILE A 221 -19.20 -0.21 14.17
C ILE A 221 -19.71 -0.10 12.72
N ASP A 222 -20.68 -0.94 12.36
CA ASP A 222 -21.33 -0.93 11.06
C ASP A 222 -22.52 0.05 11.07
N VAL A 223 -22.36 1.19 10.38
CA VAL A 223 -23.41 2.23 10.33
C VAL A 223 -24.67 1.79 9.59
N ALA A 224 -24.63 0.71 8.80
CA ALA A 224 -25.83 0.15 8.16
C ALA A 224 -26.83 -0.42 9.18
N LYS A 225 -26.39 -0.67 10.41
CA LYS A 225 -27.21 -1.18 11.52
C LYS A 225 -27.75 -0.07 12.41
N LEU A 226 -27.40 1.20 12.17
CA LEU A 226 -27.91 2.33 12.92
C LEU A 226 -29.37 2.67 12.53
N PRO A 227 -30.12 3.40 13.39
CA PRO A 227 -31.54 3.73 13.15
C PRO A 227 -31.78 4.38 11.79
N ARG A 228 -32.90 4.04 11.16
CA ARG A 228 -33.28 4.51 9.81
C ARG A 228 -33.88 5.91 9.86
N GLY A 229 -33.30 6.84 9.08
CA GLY A 229 -33.72 8.23 8.89
C GLY A 229 -32.48 9.03 8.51
N ARG A 230 -32.49 9.75 7.34
CA ARG A 230 -31.23 10.31 6.78
C ARG A 230 -30.55 11.32 7.69
N SER A 231 -31.30 12.17 8.35
CA SER A 231 -30.79 13.20 9.26
C SER A 231 -30.39 12.60 10.59
N ALA A 232 -31.28 11.82 11.22
CA ALA A 232 -31.01 11.16 12.49
C ALA A 232 -29.84 10.15 12.41
N ALA A 233 -29.68 9.46 11.27
CA ALA A 233 -28.55 8.55 11.07
C ALA A 233 -27.20 9.30 10.98
N GLN A 234 -27.16 10.49 10.36
CA GLN A 234 -25.92 11.27 10.28
C GLN A 234 -25.54 11.88 11.63
N GLU A 235 -26.50 12.42 12.36
CA GLU A 235 -26.27 12.92 13.72
C GLU A 235 -25.75 11.84 14.65
N GLU A 236 -26.30 10.63 14.55
CA GLU A 236 -25.83 9.48 15.33
C GLU A 236 -24.41 9.05 14.94
N ILE A 237 -24.07 9.05 13.64
CA ILE A 237 -22.70 8.78 13.16
C ILE A 237 -21.76 9.83 13.75
N ASN A 238 -22.09 11.12 13.63
CA ASN A 238 -21.28 12.21 14.15
C ASN A 238 -21.06 12.05 15.66
N ARG A 239 -22.13 11.72 16.40
CA ARG A 239 -22.04 11.46 17.84
C ARG A 239 -21.08 10.31 18.16
N VAL A 240 -21.23 9.17 17.47
CA VAL A 240 -20.42 7.97 17.72
C VAL A 240 -18.92 8.24 17.47
N ILE A 241 -18.56 8.89 16.36
CA ILE A 241 -17.14 9.17 16.06
C ILE A 241 -16.53 10.15 17.08
N VAL A 242 -17.29 11.16 17.50
CA VAL A 242 -16.85 12.15 18.48
C VAL A 242 -16.73 11.52 19.87
N ASP A 243 -17.74 10.78 20.34
CA ASP A 243 -17.72 10.14 21.65
C ASP A 243 -16.55 9.18 21.83
N ARG A 244 -16.24 8.39 20.80
CA ARG A 244 -15.10 7.47 20.82
C ARG A 244 -13.76 8.22 20.86
N ALA A 245 -13.64 9.30 20.10
CA ALA A 245 -12.41 10.11 20.10
C ALA A 245 -12.22 10.83 21.45
N LEU A 246 -13.28 11.39 22.04
CA LEU A 246 -13.25 11.99 23.39
C LEU A 246 -12.89 10.98 24.48
N ALA A 247 -13.22 9.69 24.26
CA ALA A 247 -12.79 8.59 25.15
C ALA A 247 -11.31 8.19 24.94
N GLY A 248 -10.52 8.97 24.21
CA GLY A 248 -9.08 8.75 24.00
C GLY A 248 -8.77 7.77 22.88
N LYS A 249 -9.73 7.41 22.03
CA LYS A 249 -9.57 6.44 20.95
C LYS A 249 -9.18 7.08 19.62
N ARG A 250 -8.39 6.35 18.83
CA ARG A 250 -8.16 6.66 17.41
C ARG A 250 -9.27 6.05 16.58
N VAL A 251 -10.13 6.91 16.04
CA VAL A 251 -11.33 6.51 15.30
C VAL A 251 -11.09 6.65 13.81
N VAL A 252 -11.28 5.58 13.06
CA VAL A 252 -11.31 5.60 11.60
C VAL A 252 -12.76 5.58 11.13
N ARG A 253 -13.17 6.62 10.44
CA ARG A 253 -14.43 6.69 9.71
C ARG A 253 -14.18 6.21 8.29
N PHE A 254 -14.52 4.94 7.99
CA PHE A 254 -14.22 4.27 6.73
C PHE A 254 -15.41 4.31 5.78
N LYS A 255 -15.25 4.96 4.61
CA LYS A 255 -16.32 5.29 3.67
C LYS A 255 -16.01 4.73 2.29
N GLY A 256 -17.01 4.31 1.52
CA GLY A 256 -16.82 3.96 0.11
C GLY A 256 -16.48 5.19 -0.74
N GLY A 257 -15.67 5.03 -1.77
CA GLY A 257 -15.19 6.10 -2.63
C GLY A 257 -14.27 7.09 -1.93
N ASP A 258 -14.49 8.39 -2.14
CA ASP A 258 -13.84 9.48 -1.44
C ASP A 258 -14.80 10.13 -0.43
N SER A 259 -14.30 10.47 0.75
CA SER A 259 -15.12 10.99 1.85
C SER A 259 -15.81 12.32 1.52
N PHE A 260 -15.23 13.13 0.61
CA PHE A 260 -15.74 14.47 0.25
C PHE A 260 -16.49 14.50 -1.06
N VAL A 261 -16.52 13.41 -1.84
CA VAL A 261 -17.31 13.33 -3.06
C VAL A 261 -18.66 12.69 -2.76
N PHE A 262 -19.68 13.50 -2.47
CA PHE A 262 -21.03 13.10 -2.06
C PHE A 262 -21.10 12.17 -0.84
N GLY A 263 -20.00 12.08 -0.08
CA GLY A 263 -19.85 11.21 1.09
C GLY A 263 -20.20 11.89 2.42
N ARG A 264 -20.57 13.16 2.45
CA ARG A 264 -20.89 13.95 3.66
C ARG A 264 -19.76 14.03 4.70
N GLY A 265 -18.53 13.67 4.32
CA GLY A 265 -17.37 13.66 5.25
C GLY A 265 -17.08 15.04 5.83
N TYR A 266 -17.41 16.12 5.14
CA TYR A 266 -17.19 17.46 5.67
C TYR A 266 -18.14 17.79 6.83
N GLU A 267 -19.36 17.24 6.86
CA GLU A 267 -20.28 17.36 8.00
C GLU A 267 -19.72 16.64 9.24
N GLU A 268 -19.08 15.48 9.02
CA GLU A 268 -18.39 14.71 10.08
C GLU A 268 -17.17 15.48 10.61
N ALA A 269 -16.40 16.15 9.73
CA ALA A 269 -15.28 16.99 10.11
C ALA A 269 -15.71 18.22 10.94
N ILE A 270 -16.84 18.87 10.57
CA ILE A 270 -17.42 19.98 11.34
C ILE A 270 -17.79 19.52 12.74
N ALA A 271 -18.50 18.38 12.88
CA ALA A 271 -18.89 17.85 14.18
C ALA A 271 -17.65 17.56 15.08
N CYS A 272 -16.56 17.06 14.50
CA CYS A 272 -15.29 16.88 15.23
C CYS A 272 -14.72 18.23 15.68
N ALA A 273 -14.70 19.24 14.80
CA ALA A 273 -14.17 20.56 15.12
C ALA A 273 -14.97 21.28 16.23
N GLU A 274 -16.31 21.19 16.19
CA GLU A 274 -17.21 21.72 17.20
C GLU A 274 -16.98 21.06 18.58
N ALA A 275 -16.62 19.77 18.60
CA ALA A 275 -16.30 19.03 19.80
C ALA A 275 -14.83 19.16 20.26
N GLY A 276 -13.99 19.91 19.54
CA GLY A 276 -12.57 20.06 19.85
C GLY A 276 -11.75 18.78 19.60
N VAL A 277 -12.26 17.86 18.77
CA VAL A 277 -11.59 16.60 18.42
C VAL A 277 -10.72 16.82 17.18
N PRO A 278 -9.42 16.48 17.20
CA PRO A 278 -8.58 16.51 16.01
C PRO A 278 -9.15 15.60 14.91
N CYS A 279 -9.28 16.14 13.70
CA CYS A 279 -9.78 15.40 12.56
C CYS A 279 -8.86 15.60 11.35
N ARG A 280 -8.51 14.50 10.69
CA ARG A 280 -7.76 14.52 9.42
C ARG A 280 -8.44 13.67 8.36
N VAL A 281 -8.10 13.92 7.10
CA VAL A 281 -8.69 13.24 5.96
C VAL A 281 -7.62 12.46 5.22
N VAL A 282 -7.94 11.22 4.88
CA VAL A 282 -7.19 10.39 3.94
C VAL A 282 -8.07 10.21 2.70
N PRO A 283 -7.75 10.87 1.56
CA PRO A 283 -8.53 10.75 0.34
C PRO A 283 -8.60 9.30 -0.16
N GLY A 284 -9.74 8.97 -0.78
CA GLY A 284 -9.93 7.71 -1.50
C GLY A 284 -10.10 7.92 -2.99
N LEU A 285 -10.01 6.84 -3.78
CA LEU A 285 -10.35 6.87 -5.20
C LEU A 285 -11.86 7.01 -5.34
N THR A 286 -12.31 8.18 -5.85
CA THR A 286 -13.73 8.36 -6.10
C THR A 286 -14.23 7.43 -7.20
N SER A 287 -15.37 6.75 -6.96
CA SER A 287 -16.02 5.88 -7.94
C SER A 287 -16.42 6.60 -9.24
N ALA A 288 -16.58 7.92 -9.19
CA ALA A 288 -16.86 8.74 -10.37
C ALA A 288 -15.81 8.62 -11.49
N ILE A 289 -14.58 8.37 -11.14
CA ILE A 289 -13.43 8.26 -12.06
C ILE A 289 -12.93 6.81 -12.13
N SER A 290 -12.80 6.16 -10.98
CA SER A 290 -12.18 4.84 -10.91
C SER A 290 -13.06 3.73 -11.52
N VAL A 291 -14.38 3.77 -11.31
CA VAL A 291 -15.28 2.77 -11.89
C VAL A 291 -15.31 2.84 -13.43
N PRO A 292 -15.52 4.00 -14.07
CA PRO A 292 -15.38 4.09 -15.52
C PRO A 292 -14.01 3.62 -16.03
N ALA A 293 -12.92 4.02 -15.34
CA ALA A 293 -11.58 3.67 -15.77
C ALA A 293 -11.34 2.14 -15.75
N VAL A 294 -11.82 1.42 -14.72
CA VAL A 294 -11.73 -0.05 -14.65
C VAL A 294 -12.58 -0.71 -15.73
N ALA A 295 -13.75 -0.15 -16.03
CA ALA A 295 -14.62 -0.61 -17.13
C ALA A 295 -14.08 -0.22 -18.54
N GLY A 296 -12.90 0.41 -18.62
CA GLY A 296 -12.31 0.81 -19.90
C GLY A 296 -12.93 2.05 -20.54
N ILE A 297 -13.69 2.84 -19.78
CA ILE A 297 -14.37 4.04 -20.23
C ILE A 297 -13.64 5.27 -19.72
N PRO A 298 -12.92 6.03 -20.59
CA PRO A 298 -12.28 7.26 -20.15
C PRO A 298 -13.31 8.34 -19.88
N VAL A 299 -13.15 9.14 -18.81
CA VAL A 299 -14.03 10.30 -18.57
C VAL A 299 -13.59 11.54 -19.34
N THR A 300 -12.37 11.56 -19.88
CA THR A 300 -11.83 12.56 -20.80
C THR A 300 -11.06 11.89 -21.92
N HIS A 301 -11.08 12.47 -23.12
CA HIS A 301 -10.31 11.99 -24.25
C HIS A 301 -9.93 13.15 -25.17
N ARG A 302 -8.66 13.20 -25.61
CA ARG A 302 -8.17 14.24 -26.52
C ARG A 302 -8.97 14.23 -27.83
N GLY A 303 -9.55 15.37 -28.18
CA GLY A 303 -10.37 15.54 -29.39
C GLY A 303 -11.83 15.06 -29.27
N VAL A 304 -12.25 14.51 -28.11
CA VAL A 304 -13.62 14.08 -27.85
C VAL A 304 -14.23 14.85 -26.67
N ALA A 305 -13.61 14.80 -25.50
CA ALA A 305 -14.09 15.49 -24.30
C ALA A 305 -12.91 16.06 -23.50
N HIS A 306 -12.86 17.39 -23.37
CA HIS A 306 -11.84 18.12 -22.64
C HIS A 306 -12.30 18.51 -21.22
N GLU A 307 -13.52 18.18 -20.87
CA GLU A 307 -14.13 18.43 -19.58
C GLU A 307 -15.00 17.25 -19.16
N PHE A 308 -15.19 17.07 -17.88
CA PHE A 308 -16.20 16.18 -17.33
C PHE A 308 -16.82 16.78 -16.07
N THR A 309 -18.09 16.49 -15.85
CA THR A 309 -18.85 16.99 -14.72
C THR A 309 -19.40 15.82 -13.92
N VAL A 310 -19.17 15.84 -12.60
CA VAL A 310 -19.67 14.81 -11.69
C VAL A 310 -20.90 15.33 -10.96
N ILE A 311 -22.02 14.62 -11.05
CA ILE A 311 -23.31 15.05 -10.54
C ILE A 311 -23.94 13.96 -9.67
N SER A 312 -24.57 14.37 -8.57
CA SER A 312 -25.44 13.50 -7.78
C SER A 312 -26.84 13.45 -8.38
N GLY A 313 -27.24 12.28 -8.86
CA GLY A 313 -28.61 12.01 -9.34
C GLY A 313 -29.57 11.56 -8.25
N HIS A 314 -29.22 11.80 -6.99
CA HIS A 314 -29.98 11.39 -5.82
C HIS A 314 -31.41 11.99 -5.75
N LEU A 315 -31.56 13.24 -6.17
CA LEU A 315 -32.86 13.94 -6.32
C LEU A 315 -33.22 14.00 -7.78
N PRO A 316 -34.50 13.78 -8.15
CA PRO A 316 -34.94 13.87 -9.52
C PRO A 316 -34.91 15.32 -10.00
N PRO A 317 -34.83 15.59 -11.33
CA PRO A 317 -34.99 16.88 -11.89
C PRO A 317 -36.31 17.52 -11.45
N GLY A 318 -36.29 18.82 -11.10
CA GLY A 318 -37.46 19.56 -10.62
C GLY A 318 -37.79 19.37 -9.14
N HIS A 319 -37.02 18.53 -8.39
CA HIS A 319 -37.21 18.44 -6.93
C HIS A 319 -36.83 19.77 -6.26
N PRO A 320 -37.62 20.29 -5.31
CA PRO A 320 -37.38 21.58 -4.67
C PRO A 320 -36.03 21.75 -3.99
N GLU A 321 -35.45 20.64 -3.48
CA GLU A 321 -34.15 20.62 -2.83
C GLU A 321 -32.99 20.31 -3.80
N SER A 322 -33.27 20.11 -5.10
CA SER A 322 -32.25 19.90 -6.09
C SER A 322 -31.57 21.22 -6.45
N LEU A 323 -30.24 21.27 -6.28
CA LEU A 323 -29.39 22.40 -6.69
C LEU A 323 -28.80 22.23 -8.10
N VAL A 324 -29.19 21.17 -8.81
CA VAL A 324 -28.63 20.84 -10.13
C VAL A 324 -29.44 21.61 -11.23
N GLU A 325 -28.73 22.42 -11.98
CA GLU A 325 -29.28 23.17 -13.14
C GLU A 325 -29.26 22.25 -14.38
N TRP A 326 -30.23 21.31 -14.47
CA TRP A 326 -30.30 20.33 -15.55
C TRP A 326 -30.29 20.93 -16.96
N PRO A 327 -30.96 22.07 -17.25
CA PRO A 327 -30.85 22.72 -18.58
C PRO A 327 -29.42 23.20 -18.91
N ALA A 328 -28.62 23.56 -17.91
CA ALA A 328 -27.23 23.90 -18.12
C ALA A 328 -26.39 22.65 -18.37
N VAL A 329 -26.62 21.58 -17.59
CA VAL A 329 -25.95 20.28 -17.77
C VAL A 329 -26.21 19.70 -19.16
N ALA A 330 -27.43 19.79 -19.67
CA ALA A 330 -27.78 19.32 -21.01
C ALA A 330 -26.94 19.97 -22.13
N ARG A 331 -26.54 21.22 -21.95
CA ARG A 331 -25.72 21.98 -22.92
C ARG A 331 -24.23 21.80 -22.81
N LEU A 332 -23.75 21.10 -21.77
CA LEU A 332 -22.33 20.75 -21.64
C LEU A 332 -21.90 19.82 -22.78
N ARG A 333 -20.73 20.11 -23.37
CA ARG A 333 -20.18 19.27 -24.46
C ARG A 333 -19.35 18.08 -23.92
N GLY A 334 -18.93 18.19 -22.71
CA GLY A 334 -18.10 17.16 -22.06
C GLY A 334 -18.89 15.97 -21.54
N THR A 335 -18.18 15.11 -20.83
CA THR A 335 -18.74 13.91 -20.20
C THR A 335 -19.52 14.29 -18.95
N VAL A 336 -20.70 13.70 -18.75
CA VAL A 336 -21.43 13.78 -17.49
C VAL A 336 -21.34 12.43 -16.79
N VAL A 337 -20.86 12.44 -15.55
CA VAL A 337 -20.77 11.26 -14.69
C VAL A 337 -21.77 11.40 -13.56
N LEU A 338 -22.72 10.46 -13.48
CA LEU A 338 -23.80 10.50 -12.49
C LEU A 338 -23.58 9.44 -11.41
N LEU A 339 -23.59 9.87 -10.14
CA LEU A 339 -23.63 9.01 -8.98
C LEU A 339 -25.03 8.98 -8.37
N MET A 340 -25.39 7.85 -7.74
CA MET A 340 -26.70 7.69 -7.08
C MET A 340 -27.90 7.94 -8.01
N ALA A 341 -27.74 7.74 -9.31
CA ALA A 341 -28.70 8.16 -10.33
C ALA A 341 -29.69 7.07 -10.76
N VAL A 342 -29.43 5.79 -10.46
CA VAL A 342 -30.15 4.64 -11.05
C VAL A 342 -31.67 4.81 -10.95
N GLN A 343 -32.17 5.15 -9.77
CA GLN A 343 -33.61 5.30 -9.52
C GLN A 343 -34.24 6.45 -10.34
N ASN A 344 -33.48 7.53 -10.54
CA ASN A 344 -33.95 8.76 -11.18
C ASN A 344 -33.48 8.87 -12.65
N LEU A 345 -32.76 7.85 -13.16
CA LEU A 345 -32.11 7.91 -14.47
C LEU A 345 -33.11 8.18 -15.63
N PRO A 346 -34.31 7.58 -15.66
CA PRO A 346 -35.29 7.91 -16.68
C PRO A 346 -35.68 9.41 -16.67
N ALA A 347 -35.91 9.99 -15.50
CA ALA A 347 -36.24 11.39 -15.36
C ALA A 347 -35.06 12.33 -15.71
N ILE A 348 -33.85 11.92 -15.33
CA ILE A 348 -32.61 12.65 -15.66
C ILE A 348 -32.37 12.63 -17.17
N ALA A 349 -32.56 11.49 -17.85
CA ALA A 349 -32.43 11.38 -19.29
C ALA A 349 -33.44 12.31 -20.00
N ALA A 350 -34.73 12.30 -19.58
CA ALA A 350 -35.72 13.18 -20.10
C ALA A 350 -35.35 14.67 -19.96
N ALA A 351 -34.86 15.07 -18.79
CA ALA A 351 -34.44 16.46 -18.56
C ALA A 351 -33.23 16.88 -19.42
N LEU A 352 -32.30 15.95 -19.69
CA LEU A 352 -31.18 16.20 -20.59
C LEU A 352 -31.62 16.32 -22.06
N LEU A 353 -32.58 15.48 -22.48
CA LEU A 353 -33.20 15.57 -23.84
C LEU A 353 -33.97 16.85 -24.02
N ASP A 354 -34.84 17.22 -23.07
CA ASP A 354 -35.61 18.47 -23.07
C ASP A 354 -34.69 19.71 -23.09
N GLY A 355 -33.50 19.59 -22.45
CA GLY A 355 -32.47 20.64 -22.47
C GLY A 355 -31.66 20.70 -23.78
N GLY A 356 -31.96 19.83 -24.76
CA GLY A 356 -31.38 19.82 -26.09
C GLY A 356 -30.18 18.89 -26.28
N ARG A 357 -29.89 17.96 -25.35
CA ARG A 357 -28.87 16.95 -25.57
C ARG A 357 -29.37 15.88 -26.54
N ASP A 358 -28.51 15.46 -27.48
CA ASP A 358 -28.87 14.49 -28.52
C ASP A 358 -29.27 13.14 -27.91
N ALA A 359 -30.39 12.59 -28.37
CA ALA A 359 -30.89 11.28 -27.99
C ALA A 359 -29.91 10.15 -28.35
N ALA A 360 -29.11 10.33 -29.38
CA ALA A 360 -28.04 9.38 -29.77
C ALA A 360 -26.79 9.44 -28.90
N THR A 361 -26.72 10.40 -27.94
CA THR A 361 -25.56 10.50 -27.03
C THR A 361 -25.33 9.16 -26.35
N PRO A 362 -24.10 8.56 -26.43
CA PRO A 362 -23.81 7.30 -25.83
C PRO A 362 -23.85 7.36 -24.30
N VAL A 363 -24.35 6.28 -23.69
CA VAL A 363 -24.46 6.12 -22.24
C VAL A 363 -23.91 4.77 -21.83
N ALA A 364 -23.09 4.75 -20.79
CA ALA A 364 -22.68 3.52 -20.12
C ALA A 364 -23.14 3.52 -18.65
N ILE A 365 -23.63 2.39 -18.18
CA ILE A 365 -23.97 2.17 -16.78
C ILE A 365 -23.09 1.05 -16.28
N VAL A 366 -22.24 1.31 -15.30
CA VAL A 366 -21.36 0.33 -14.67
C VAL A 366 -21.90 0.05 -13.27
N SER A 367 -22.49 -1.13 -13.10
CA SER A 367 -23.01 -1.62 -11.83
C SER A 367 -21.93 -2.44 -11.12
N GLU A 368 -21.87 -2.34 -9.79
CA GLU A 368 -20.91 -3.05 -8.93
C GLU A 368 -19.46 -2.94 -9.42
N GLY A 369 -19.12 -1.77 -10.00
CA GLY A 369 -17.80 -1.53 -10.59
C GLY A 369 -16.67 -1.79 -9.60
N THR A 370 -15.63 -2.50 -10.08
CA THR A 370 -14.48 -3.01 -9.32
C THR A 370 -14.76 -4.19 -8.37
N MET A 371 -16.01 -4.64 -8.29
CA MET A 371 -16.40 -5.79 -7.47
C MET A 371 -16.65 -7.03 -8.35
N PRO A 372 -16.71 -8.24 -7.79
CA PRO A 372 -16.91 -9.47 -8.56
C PRO A 372 -18.18 -9.52 -9.43
N GLY A 373 -19.19 -8.73 -9.09
CA GLY A 373 -20.45 -8.61 -9.84
C GLY A 373 -20.44 -7.49 -10.88
N GLU A 374 -19.29 -6.91 -11.24
CA GLU A 374 -19.20 -5.83 -12.21
C GLU A 374 -19.89 -6.15 -13.53
N ARG A 375 -20.79 -5.27 -13.94
CA ARG A 375 -21.52 -5.37 -15.20
C ARG A 375 -21.66 -4.01 -15.86
N THR A 376 -21.34 -3.92 -17.12
CA THR A 376 -21.50 -2.72 -17.94
C THR A 376 -22.68 -2.89 -18.90
N VAL A 377 -23.59 -1.92 -18.88
CA VAL A 377 -24.70 -1.78 -19.85
C VAL A 377 -24.44 -0.58 -20.73
N LEU A 378 -24.38 -0.78 -22.04
CA LEU A 378 -24.26 0.29 -23.04
C LEU A 378 -25.62 0.61 -23.62
N SER A 379 -25.92 1.91 -23.81
CA SER A 379 -27.19 2.42 -24.35
C SER A 379 -26.96 3.79 -24.98
N THR A 380 -28.06 4.42 -25.40
CA THR A 380 -28.10 5.82 -25.78
C THR A 380 -28.94 6.62 -24.76
N LEU A 381 -28.81 7.93 -24.75
CA LEU A 381 -29.57 8.80 -23.85
C LEU A 381 -31.10 8.65 -24.08
N GLY A 382 -31.52 8.44 -25.32
CA GLY A 382 -32.92 8.20 -25.65
C GLY A 382 -33.50 6.90 -25.15
N GLU A 383 -32.65 5.86 -24.99
CA GLU A 383 -33.08 4.50 -24.65
C GLU A 383 -32.70 4.08 -23.22
N VAL A 384 -31.90 4.87 -22.53
CA VAL A 384 -31.32 4.46 -21.24
C VAL A 384 -32.38 4.22 -20.16
N GLY A 385 -33.51 4.92 -20.23
CA GLY A 385 -34.61 4.71 -19.30
C GLY A 385 -35.23 3.32 -19.40
N GLU A 386 -35.40 2.80 -20.62
CA GLU A 386 -35.89 1.44 -20.87
C GLU A 386 -34.80 0.40 -20.56
N ALA A 387 -33.54 0.70 -20.91
CA ALA A 387 -32.42 -0.18 -20.67
C ALA A 387 -32.21 -0.47 -19.16
N VAL A 388 -32.36 0.52 -18.30
CA VAL A 388 -32.27 0.34 -16.83
C VAL A 388 -33.26 -0.69 -16.31
N VAL A 389 -34.50 -0.64 -16.80
CA VAL A 389 -35.56 -1.58 -16.39
C VAL A 389 -35.33 -2.97 -17.00
N ALA A 390 -35.09 -3.03 -18.33
CA ALA A 390 -34.92 -4.27 -19.05
C ALA A 390 -33.70 -5.09 -18.57
N GLN A 391 -32.65 -4.40 -18.14
CA GLN A 391 -31.42 -5.03 -17.68
C GLN A 391 -31.35 -5.18 -16.16
N ASP A 392 -32.41 -4.89 -15.42
CA ASP A 392 -32.49 -4.93 -13.95
C ASP A 392 -31.26 -4.26 -13.28
N VAL A 393 -30.94 -3.02 -13.73
CA VAL A 393 -29.81 -2.27 -13.19
C VAL A 393 -30.09 -1.88 -11.74
N ARG A 394 -29.17 -2.25 -10.84
CA ARG A 394 -29.30 -1.97 -9.39
C ARG A 394 -28.10 -1.17 -8.86
N PRO A 395 -28.30 -0.34 -7.82
CA PRO A 395 -27.19 0.28 -7.09
C PRO A 395 -26.34 -0.76 -6.33
N PRO A 396 -25.01 -0.52 -6.19
CA PRO A 396 -24.31 0.68 -6.60
C PRO A 396 -24.02 0.70 -8.10
N ALA A 397 -24.18 1.85 -8.76
CA ALA A 397 -23.82 2.01 -10.17
C ALA A 397 -23.40 3.44 -10.49
N ILE A 398 -22.48 3.57 -11.45
CA ILE A 398 -22.02 4.81 -12.03
C ILE A 398 -22.55 4.91 -13.46
N VAL A 399 -23.08 6.08 -13.83
CA VAL A 399 -23.57 6.34 -15.20
C VAL A 399 -22.65 7.37 -15.87
N VAL A 400 -22.18 7.04 -17.06
CA VAL A 400 -21.34 7.91 -17.89
C VAL A 400 -22.13 8.28 -19.14
N VAL A 401 -22.33 9.59 -19.38
CA VAL A 401 -23.07 10.12 -20.53
C VAL A 401 -22.13 10.97 -21.37
N GLY A 402 -21.89 10.59 -22.62
CA GLY A 402 -21.05 11.35 -23.55
C GLY A 402 -20.30 10.50 -24.56
N ASP A 403 -19.73 11.16 -25.56
CA ASP A 403 -19.07 10.53 -26.72
C ASP A 403 -17.84 9.68 -26.34
N VAL A 404 -17.28 9.87 -25.16
CA VAL A 404 -16.19 9.04 -24.63
C VAL A 404 -16.59 7.57 -24.51
N VAL A 405 -17.89 7.29 -24.30
CA VAL A 405 -18.41 5.92 -24.24
C VAL A 405 -18.28 5.20 -25.58
N ALA A 406 -18.44 5.90 -26.71
CA ALA A 406 -18.28 5.35 -28.05
C ALA A 406 -16.79 5.10 -28.40
N VAL A 407 -15.85 5.81 -27.75
CA VAL A 407 -14.41 5.61 -27.94
C VAL A 407 -13.91 4.40 -27.15
N ALA A 408 -14.60 4.02 -26.08
CA ALA A 408 -14.25 2.87 -25.26
C ALA A 408 -14.32 1.59 -26.09
N ASN A 409 -13.21 0.87 -26.14
CA ASN A 409 -13.15 -0.46 -26.78
C ASN A 409 -13.10 -1.54 -25.71
N PRO A 410 -14.20 -2.26 -25.44
CA PRO A 410 -14.23 -3.33 -24.45
C PRO A 410 -13.15 -4.42 -24.68
N ALA A 411 -12.78 -4.66 -25.96
CA ALA A 411 -11.77 -5.65 -26.31
C ALA A 411 -10.34 -5.28 -25.85
N THR A 412 -10.06 -4.00 -25.58
CA THR A 412 -8.74 -3.56 -25.11
C THR A 412 -8.51 -3.88 -23.63
N TYR A 413 -9.58 -4.15 -22.87
CA TYR A 413 -9.55 -4.37 -21.42
C TYR A 413 -10.06 -5.75 -21.00
N ALA A 414 -10.41 -6.61 -21.95
CA ALA A 414 -10.73 -8.02 -21.72
C ALA A 414 -9.44 -8.82 -21.42
N GLY A 415 -8.90 -8.67 -20.24
CA GLY A 415 -7.66 -9.31 -19.79
C GLY A 415 -7.44 -9.11 -18.30
N ARG A 416 -8.46 -9.41 -17.49
CA ARG A 416 -8.31 -9.72 -16.07
C ARG A 416 -8.84 -11.15 -15.86
N ASP A 417 -7.90 -12.11 -15.96
CA ASP A 417 -8.03 -13.41 -15.32
C ASP A 417 -7.50 -13.33 -13.89
#